data_68b6597ce00ce269b7cfde2888da898d
#
_entry.id   68b6597ce00ce269b7cfde2888da898d
#
_cell.length_a   1.000
_cell.length_b   1.000
_cell.length_c   1.000
_cell.angle_alpha   90.00
_cell.angle_beta   90.00
_cell.angle_gamma   90.00
#
_symmetry.space_group_name_H-M   'P 1'
#
loop_
_entity.id
_entity.type
_entity.pdbx_description
1 polymer ?
#
loop_
_entity_poly.entity_id
_entity_poly.type
_entity_poly.pdbx_seq_one_letter_code
_entity_poly.pdbx_strand_id
1 'polypeptide(L)'
;MTHTLVLLRHAKAEPEGELGDAMRPLAAKGRKQASALGPRLAEITGAVDVALVSSALRTTETLKLVAAGLRVREQTVVEDLYQGGPRKVLGLLQELEESAGTVLVVGHEPTISGLAYLLHDTRDDLAREVSLGVPTATACVLEVTTAWRELDRSTAHLTRLVRPRH
;
A
#
# COMPACT_ATOMS: atom_id res chain seq x y z
N MET A 1 -19.14 5.15 9.28
CA MET A 1 -17.87 4.78 9.93
C MET A 1 -16.72 5.09 8.99
N THR A 2 -15.69 5.76 9.47
CA THR A 2 -14.54 6.16 8.66
C THR A 2 -13.45 5.11 8.74
N HIS A 3 -12.87 4.75 7.59
CA HIS A 3 -11.74 3.83 7.51
C HIS A 3 -10.52 4.56 6.99
N THR A 4 -9.35 4.01 7.27
CA THR A 4 -8.07 4.49 6.72
C THR A 4 -7.51 3.41 5.80
N LEU A 5 -7.17 3.80 4.57
CA LEU A 5 -6.56 2.91 3.59
C LEU A 5 -5.17 3.43 3.25
N VAL A 6 -4.17 2.56 3.41
CA VAL A 6 -2.79 2.86 3.05
C VAL A 6 -2.39 1.99 1.87
N LEU A 7 -2.06 2.62 0.74
CA LEU A 7 -1.60 1.92 -0.46
C LEU A 7 -0.11 2.15 -0.60
N LEU A 8 0.68 1.11 -0.38
CA LEU A 8 2.14 1.18 -0.33
C LEU A 8 2.78 0.44 -1.50
N ARG A 9 3.60 1.15 -2.27
CA ARG A 9 4.48 0.51 -3.25
C ARG A 9 5.67 -0.12 -2.52
N HIS A 10 6.05 -1.34 -2.91
CA HIS A 10 7.22 -2.00 -2.33
C HIS A 10 8.47 -1.12 -2.37
N ALA A 11 9.42 -1.39 -1.47
CA ALA A 11 10.69 -0.68 -1.40
C ALA A 11 11.63 -1.11 -2.54
N LYS A 12 12.74 -0.41 -2.68
CA LYS A 12 13.72 -0.65 -3.76
C LYS A 12 14.17 -2.11 -3.78
N ALA A 13 14.02 -2.75 -4.94
CA ALA A 13 14.37 -4.15 -5.14
C ALA A 13 15.57 -4.32 -6.06
N GLU A 14 16.25 -5.45 -5.91
CA GLU A 14 17.29 -5.87 -6.84
C GLU A 14 16.67 -6.18 -8.20
N PRO A 15 17.45 -6.12 -9.30
CA PRO A 15 16.93 -6.52 -10.61
C PRO A 15 16.64 -8.01 -10.67
N GLU A 16 15.89 -8.44 -11.69
CA GLU A 16 15.55 -9.83 -11.88
C GLU A 16 16.79 -10.68 -12.05
N GLY A 17 16.86 -11.77 -11.28
CA GLY A 17 17.92 -12.76 -11.35
C GLY A 17 17.43 -14.06 -11.95
N GLU A 18 18.18 -15.15 -11.72
CA GLU A 18 17.89 -16.47 -12.26
C GLU A 18 16.58 -17.05 -11.76
N LEU A 19 16.14 -16.65 -10.57
CA LEU A 19 14.90 -17.16 -9.97
C LEU A 19 13.64 -16.44 -10.45
N GLY A 20 13.80 -15.43 -11.32
CA GLY A 20 12.68 -14.71 -11.91
C GLY A 20 12.20 -13.51 -11.10
N ASP A 21 11.23 -12.78 -11.67
CA ASP A 21 10.73 -11.54 -11.09
C ASP A 21 10.13 -11.71 -9.70
N ALA A 22 9.36 -12.76 -9.47
CA ALA A 22 8.70 -12.98 -8.18
C ALA A 22 9.69 -13.15 -7.02
N MET A 23 10.92 -13.56 -7.32
CA MET A 23 11.96 -13.82 -6.31
C MET A 23 12.99 -12.69 -6.20
N ARG A 24 12.73 -11.53 -6.77
CA ARG A 24 13.60 -10.36 -6.62
C ARG A 24 13.54 -9.89 -5.15
N PRO A 25 14.68 -9.91 -4.43
CA PRO A 25 14.70 -9.44 -3.05
C PRO A 25 14.83 -7.91 -3.00
N LEU A 26 14.64 -7.34 -1.83
CA LEU A 26 14.94 -5.92 -1.63
C LEU A 26 16.43 -5.67 -1.74
N ALA A 27 16.79 -4.54 -2.34
CA ALA A 27 18.15 -4.02 -2.30
C ALA A 27 18.45 -3.48 -0.90
N ALA A 28 19.73 -3.26 -0.59
CA ALA A 28 20.12 -2.68 0.70
C ALA A 28 19.41 -1.35 0.95
N LYS A 29 19.32 -0.49 -0.06
CA LYS A 29 18.58 0.77 0.02
C LYS A 29 17.11 0.53 0.35
N GLY A 30 16.50 -0.48 -0.27
CA GLY A 30 15.09 -0.82 -0.03
C GLY A 30 14.83 -1.27 1.39
N ARG A 31 15.72 -2.06 1.96
CA ARG A 31 15.61 -2.48 3.36
C ARG A 31 15.61 -1.29 4.30
N LYS A 32 16.49 -0.31 4.05
CA LYS A 32 16.54 0.93 4.83
C LYS A 32 15.25 1.74 4.67
N GLN A 33 14.74 1.85 3.45
CA GLN A 33 13.49 2.56 3.17
C GLN A 33 12.33 1.95 3.96
N ALA A 34 12.17 0.64 3.90
CA ALA A 34 11.06 -0.05 4.55
C ALA A 34 11.16 0.06 6.08
N SER A 35 12.37 -0.09 6.63
CA SER A 35 12.58 0.04 8.07
C SER A 35 12.28 1.44 8.57
N ALA A 36 12.62 2.47 7.79
CA ALA A 36 12.36 3.87 8.16
C ALA A 36 10.87 4.22 8.06
N LEU A 37 10.15 3.55 7.17
CA LEU A 37 8.74 3.85 6.91
C LEU A 37 7.82 3.37 8.02
N GLY A 38 8.12 2.23 8.65
CA GLY A 38 7.25 1.64 9.67
C GLY A 38 6.87 2.59 10.79
N PRO A 39 7.85 3.15 11.53
CA PRO A 39 7.55 4.10 12.62
C PRO A 39 6.80 5.34 12.13
N ARG A 40 7.11 5.79 10.93
CA ARG A 40 6.46 6.96 10.35
C ARG A 40 4.98 6.71 10.07
N LEU A 41 4.65 5.54 9.53
CA LEU A 41 3.26 5.16 9.33
C LEU A 41 2.53 4.98 10.67
N ALA A 42 3.21 4.41 11.67
CA ALA A 42 2.62 4.22 12.99
C ALA A 42 2.17 5.55 13.62
N GLU A 43 2.95 6.62 13.44
CA GLU A 43 2.58 7.95 13.91
C GLU A 43 1.32 8.48 13.22
N ILE A 44 1.12 8.11 11.96
CA ILE A 44 0.03 8.64 11.13
C ILE A 44 -1.26 7.83 11.33
N THR A 45 -1.16 6.50 11.35
CA THR A 45 -2.33 5.62 11.30
C THR A 45 -2.61 4.88 12.60
N GLY A 46 -1.63 4.79 13.50
CA GLY A 46 -1.69 3.84 14.61
C GLY A 46 -1.58 2.41 14.07
N ALA A 47 -2.12 1.44 14.81
CA ALA A 47 -2.06 0.04 14.42
C ALA A 47 -2.91 -0.24 13.16
N VAL A 48 -2.43 -1.15 12.34
CA VAL A 48 -3.11 -1.63 11.14
C VAL A 48 -3.89 -2.89 11.50
N ASP A 49 -5.16 -2.95 11.13
CA ASP A 49 -6.00 -4.12 11.42
C ASP A 49 -5.73 -5.26 10.45
N VAL A 50 -5.63 -4.94 9.15
CA VAL A 50 -5.40 -5.94 8.11
C VAL A 50 -4.38 -5.40 7.12
N ALA A 51 -3.37 -6.21 6.80
CA ALA A 51 -2.45 -5.94 5.70
C ALA A 51 -2.64 -7.00 4.61
N LEU A 52 -2.83 -6.54 3.38
CA LEU A 52 -2.87 -7.39 2.20
C LEU A 52 -1.56 -7.17 1.44
N VAL A 53 -0.83 -8.23 1.17
CA VAL A 53 0.49 -8.13 0.55
C VAL A 53 0.60 -9.04 -0.67
N SER A 54 1.20 -8.52 -1.75
CA SER A 54 1.50 -9.32 -2.94
C SER A 54 2.44 -10.48 -2.58
N SER A 55 2.30 -11.58 -3.29
CA SER A 55 3.11 -12.79 -3.10
C SER A 55 4.58 -12.63 -3.52
N ALA A 56 4.95 -11.58 -4.24
CA ALA A 56 6.33 -11.34 -4.64
C ALA A 56 7.23 -11.13 -3.42
N LEU A 57 8.48 -11.60 -3.51
CA LEU A 57 9.42 -11.49 -2.40
C LEU A 57 9.65 -10.03 -1.96
N ARG A 58 9.80 -9.11 -2.93
CA ARG A 58 10.04 -7.69 -2.61
C ARG A 58 8.91 -7.04 -1.81
N THR A 59 7.67 -7.48 -2.00
CA THR A 59 6.52 -6.97 -1.23
C THR A 59 6.43 -7.61 0.14
N THR A 60 6.65 -8.93 0.25
CA THR A 60 6.63 -9.59 1.56
C THR A 60 7.77 -9.12 2.45
N GLU A 61 8.95 -8.88 1.87
CA GLU A 61 10.07 -8.31 2.62
C GLU A 61 9.80 -6.87 3.05
N THR A 62 9.17 -6.07 2.18
CA THR A 62 8.77 -4.70 2.53
C THR A 62 7.85 -4.72 3.75
N LEU A 63 6.80 -5.54 3.71
CA LEU A 63 5.86 -5.63 4.83
C LEU A 63 6.55 -6.08 6.12
N LYS A 64 7.42 -7.07 6.03
CA LYS A 64 8.15 -7.58 7.21
C LYS A 64 8.92 -6.45 7.91
N LEU A 65 9.63 -5.63 7.15
CA LEU A 65 10.44 -4.54 7.71
C LEU A 65 9.57 -3.38 8.20
N VAL A 66 8.51 -3.04 7.48
CA VAL A 66 7.54 -2.04 7.90
C VAL A 66 6.88 -2.47 9.22
N ALA A 67 6.49 -3.73 9.33
CA ALA A 67 5.81 -4.27 10.49
C ALA A 67 6.72 -4.37 11.74
N ALA A 68 8.03 -4.23 11.59
CA ALA A 68 8.93 -4.13 12.73
C ALA A 68 8.71 -2.82 13.51
N GLY A 69 8.19 -1.77 12.84
CA GLY A 69 7.92 -0.48 13.47
C GLY A 69 6.46 -0.04 13.38
N LEU A 70 5.57 -0.90 12.91
CA LEU A 70 4.16 -0.63 12.74
C LEU A 70 3.38 -1.89 13.11
N ARG A 71 2.54 -1.81 14.13
CA ARG A 71 1.77 -2.97 14.55
C ARG A 71 0.74 -3.34 13.48
N VAL A 72 0.82 -4.58 13.00
CA VAL A 72 -0.12 -5.15 12.03
C VAL A 72 -0.76 -6.38 12.69
N ARG A 73 -2.09 -6.36 12.83
CA ARG A 73 -2.81 -7.40 13.57
C ARG A 73 -2.98 -8.68 12.74
N GLU A 74 -3.26 -8.53 11.46
CA GLU A 74 -3.50 -9.66 10.56
C GLU A 74 -2.84 -9.39 9.22
N GLN A 75 -2.16 -10.38 8.66
CA GLN A 75 -1.49 -10.29 7.36
C GLN A 75 -1.96 -11.39 6.45
N THR A 76 -2.31 -11.04 5.22
CA THR A 76 -2.74 -12.02 4.20
C THR A 76 -1.93 -11.81 2.93
N VAL A 77 -1.29 -12.88 2.45
CA VAL A 77 -0.61 -12.88 1.14
C VAL A 77 -1.64 -13.12 0.06
N VAL A 78 -1.69 -12.25 -0.94
CA VAL A 78 -2.69 -12.30 -2.01
C VAL A 78 -2.01 -12.31 -3.37
N GLU A 79 -2.16 -13.41 -4.10
CA GLU A 79 -1.58 -13.56 -5.43
C GLU A 79 -2.13 -12.54 -6.42
N ASP A 80 -3.40 -12.18 -6.31
CA ASP A 80 -4.02 -11.18 -7.17
C ASP A 80 -3.35 -9.80 -7.09
N LEU A 81 -2.66 -9.50 -6.00
CA LEU A 81 -1.89 -8.26 -5.88
C LEU A 81 -0.63 -8.27 -6.73
N TYR A 82 -0.11 -9.45 -7.06
CA TYR A 82 1.04 -9.58 -7.94
C TYR A 82 0.66 -9.40 -9.41
N GLN A 83 -0.46 -9.98 -9.82
CA GLN A 83 -0.86 -10.04 -11.22
C GLN A 83 -2.01 -9.10 -11.59
N GLY A 84 -2.82 -8.69 -10.63
CA GLY A 84 -4.01 -7.90 -10.90
C GLY A 84 -3.77 -6.39 -10.95
N GLY A 85 -4.62 -5.69 -11.70
CA GLY A 85 -4.61 -4.24 -11.77
C GLY A 85 -5.49 -3.59 -10.69
N PRO A 86 -5.71 -2.26 -10.78
CA PRO A 86 -6.44 -1.51 -9.75
C PRO A 86 -7.85 -2.04 -9.44
N ARG A 87 -8.60 -2.45 -10.45
CA ARG A 87 -9.96 -2.95 -10.24
C ARG A 87 -10.00 -4.27 -9.50
N LYS A 88 -8.99 -5.11 -9.70
CA LYS A 88 -8.87 -6.38 -8.97
C LYS A 88 -8.65 -6.12 -7.48
N VAL A 89 -7.76 -5.18 -7.18
CA VAL A 89 -7.48 -4.79 -5.79
C VAL A 89 -8.70 -4.13 -5.16
N LEU A 90 -9.41 -3.29 -5.91
CA LEU A 90 -10.67 -2.69 -5.44
C LEU A 90 -11.65 -3.78 -5.00
N GLY A 91 -11.81 -4.84 -5.80
CA GLY A 91 -12.69 -5.96 -5.46
C GLY A 91 -12.31 -6.62 -4.15
N LEU A 92 -11.01 -6.80 -3.89
CA LEU A 92 -10.52 -7.35 -2.63
C LEU A 92 -10.89 -6.45 -1.44
N LEU A 93 -10.76 -5.14 -1.61
CA LEU A 93 -11.08 -4.18 -0.55
C LEU A 93 -12.57 -4.14 -0.25
N GLN A 94 -13.41 -4.30 -1.27
CA GLN A 94 -14.86 -4.32 -1.11
C GLN A 94 -15.36 -5.52 -0.29
N GLU A 95 -14.55 -6.57 -0.17
CA GLU A 95 -14.89 -7.77 0.59
C GLU A 95 -14.42 -7.73 2.04
N LEU A 96 -13.73 -6.66 2.46
CA LEU A 96 -13.22 -6.54 3.82
C LEU A 96 -14.36 -6.40 4.84
N GLU A 97 -14.11 -6.95 6.04
CA GLU A 97 -14.98 -6.75 7.19
C GLU A 97 -15.02 -5.29 7.59
N GLU A 98 -16.18 -4.76 7.93
CA GLU A 98 -16.32 -3.37 8.37
C GLU A 98 -15.52 -3.07 9.64
N SER A 99 -15.26 -4.08 10.48
CA SER A 99 -14.44 -3.93 11.67
C SER A 99 -12.96 -3.63 11.36
N ALA A 100 -12.52 -3.88 10.13
CA ALA A 100 -11.15 -3.51 9.70
C ALA A 100 -11.11 -2.00 9.47
N GLY A 101 -10.72 -1.25 10.49
CA GLY A 101 -10.71 0.21 10.44
C GLY A 101 -9.53 0.79 9.68
N THR A 102 -8.35 0.17 9.79
CA THR A 102 -7.14 0.59 9.10
C THR A 102 -6.58 -0.58 8.30
N VAL A 103 -6.45 -0.39 7.00
CA VAL A 103 -6.00 -1.45 6.07
C VAL A 103 -4.78 -0.97 5.29
N LEU A 104 -3.77 -1.83 5.22
CA LEU A 104 -2.55 -1.59 4.45
C LEU A 104 -2.49 -2.56 3.28
N VAL A 105 -2.25 -2.03 2.08
CA VAL A 105 -2.00 -2.83 0.88
C VAL A 105 -0.56 -2.61 0.45
N VAL A 106 0.21 -3.68 0.32
CA VAL A 106 1.60 -3.59 -0.18
C VAL A 106 1.64 -4.26 -1.55
N GLY A 107 1.92 -3.46 -2.56
CA GLY A 107 1.85 -3.93 -3.93
C GLY A 107 2.83 -3.24 -4.87
N HIS A 108 2.46 -3.18 -6.13
CA HIS A 108 3.32 -2.79 -7.24
C HIS A 108 2.75 -1.61 -8.02
N GLU A 109 3.61 -0.95 -8.80
CA GLU A 109 3.17 0.01 -9.80
C GLU A 109 2.94 -0.70 -11.14
N PRO A 110 2.02 -0.20 -11.95
CA PRO A 110 1.23 1.02 -11.78
C PRO A 110 -0.05 0.86 -10.92
N THR A 111 -0.26 -0.31 -10.34
CA THR A 111 -1.50 -0.62 -9.61
C THR A 111 -1.70 0.28 -8.39
N ILE A 112 -0.66 0.52 -7.59
CA ILE A 112 -0.78 1.32 -6.36
C ILE A 112 -1.23 2.75 -6.66
N SER A 113 -0.50 3.47 -7.51
CA SER A 113 -0.90 4.83 -7.87
C SER A 113 -2.19 4.87 -8.69
N GLY A 114 -2.41 3.86 -9.55
CA GLY A 114 -3.63 3.74 -10.33
C GLY A 114 -4.86 3.58 -9.46
N LEU A 115 -4.78 2.79 -8.40
CA LEU A 115 -5.88 2.61 -7.46
C LEU A 115 -6.11 3.89 -6.64
N ALA A 116 -5.04 4.52 -6.14
CA ALA A 116 -5.17 5.78 -5.43
C ALA A 116 -5.82 6.84 -6.32
N TYR A 117 -5.43 6.92 -7.58
CA TYR A 117 -6.01 7.84 -8.55
C TYR A 117 -7.51 7.55 -8.80
N LEU A 118 -7.87 6.28 -8.89
CA LEU A 118 -9.26 5.87 -9.08
C LEU A 118 -10.14 6.29 -7.89
N LEU A 119 -9.63 6.09 -6.68
CA LEU A 119 -10.42 6.24 -5.45
C LEU A 119 -10.53 7.68 -4.93
N HIS A 120 -9.54 8.54 -5.19
CA HIS A 120 -9.54 9.87 -4.57
C HIS A 120 -10.55 10.83 -5.21
N ASP A 121 -11.05 11.72 -4.39
CA ASP A 121 -11.94 12.82 -4.80
C ASP A 121 -11.23 14.19 -4.81
N THR A 122 -9.93 14.20 -4.58
CA THR A 122 -9.10 15.38 -4.36
C THR A 122 -8.69 16.03 -5.68
N ARG A 123 -8.52 17.38 -5.66
CA ARG A 123 -8.07 18.15 -6.84
C ARG A 123 -6.95 19.10 -6.44
N ASP A 124 -5.91 18.57 -5.84
CA ASP A 124 -4.76 19.35 -5.36
C ASP A 124 -3.45 18.77 -5.91
N ASP A 125 -2.33 19.21 -5.34
CA ASP A 125 -1.01 18.78 -5.76
C ASP A 125 -0.79 17.27 -5.51
N LEU A 126 -1.41 16.71 -4.45
CA LEU A 126 -1.31 15.28 -4.16
C LEU A 126 -1.94 14.46 -5.28
N ALA A 127 -3.09 14.90 -5.79
CA ALA A 127 -3.76 14.23 -6.91
C ALA A 127 -2.88 14.24 -8.15
N ARG A 128 -2.18 15.34 -8.39
CA ARG A 128 -1.26 15.47 -9.51
C ARG A 128 -0.08 14.52 -9.38
N GLU A 129 0.53 14.44 -8.18
CA GLU A 129 1.65 13.54 -7.92
C GLU A 129 1.25 12.08 -8.17
N VAL A 130 0.09 11.67 -7.65
CA VAL A 130 -0.40 10.30 -7.80
C VAL A 130 -0.66 9.96 -9.27
N SER A 131 -1.12 10.92 -10.07
CA SER A 131 -1.38 10.68 -11.50
C SER A 131 -0.13 10.33 -12.29
N LEU A 132 1.05 10.72 -11.77
CA LEU A 132 2.36 10.46 -12.40
C LEU A 132 3.00 9.15 -11.92
N GLY A 133 2.38 8.46 -10.98
CA GLY A 133 2.97 7.30 -10.31
C GLY A 133 3.67 7.70 -9.02
N VAL A 134 4.04 6.71 -8.22
CA VAL A 134 4.72 6.95 -6.94
C VAL A 134 6.06 6.21 -6.90
N PRO A 135 7.07 6.79 -6.23
CA PRO A 135 8.36 6.10 -6.06
C PRO A 135 8.24 4.86 -5.17
N THR A 136 9.30 4.04 -5.17
CA THR A 136 9.38 2.91 -4.23
C THR A 136 9.23 3.38 -2.78
N ALA A 137 8.67 2.52 -1.93
CA ALA A 137 8.46 2.79 -0.50
C ALA A 137 7.62 4.04 -0.23
N THR A 138 6.76 4.42 -1.16
CA THR A 138 5.84 5.54 -0.99
C THR A 138 4.46 5.00 -0.67
N ALA A 139 3.85 5.53 0.37
CA ALA A 139 2.51 5.18 0.81
C ALA A 139 1.52 6.30 0.50
N CYS A 140 0.39 5.93 -0.12
CA CYS A 140 -0.74 6.83 -0.32
C CYS A 140 -1.72 6.58 0.82
N VAL A 141 -2.01 7.60 1.62
CA VAL A 141 -2.95 7.49 2.74
C VAL A 141 -4.28 8.11 2.35
N LEU A 142 -5.34 7.31 2.39
CA LEU A 142 -6.68 7.74 2.04
C LEU A 142 -7.63 7.57 3.23
N GLU A 143 -8.52 8.55 3.39
CA GLU A 143 -9.63 8.46 4.31
C GLU A 143 -10.84 7.95 3.53
N VAL A 144 -11.43 6.84 4.00
CA VAL A 144 -12.59 6.20 3.37
C VAL A 144 -13.81 6.46 4.26
N THR A 145 -14.79 7.19 3.73
CA THR A 145 -15.98 7.56 4.48
C THR A 145 -17.18 6.65 4.21
N THR A 146 -17.02 5.70 3.29
CA THR A 146 -18.02 4.70 2.97
C THR A 146 -17.74 3.38 3.68
N ALA A 147 -18.69 2.45 3.65
CA ALA A 147 -18.41 1.06 3.95
C ALA A 147 -17.43 0.50 2.91
N TRP A 148 -16.64 -0.51 3.28
CA TRP A 148 -15.71 -1.11 2.32
C TRP A 148 -16.41 -1.58 1.04
N ARG A 149 -17.58 -2.21 1.18
CA ARG A 149 -18.34 -2.72 0.01
C ARG A 149 -18.78 -1.61 -0.94
N GLU A 150 -18.84 -0.37 -0.46
CA GLU A 150 -19.25 0.78 -1.25
C GLU A 150 -18.07 1.59 -1.78
N LEU A 151 -16.85 1.16 -1.47
CA LEU A 151 -15.64 1.81 -1.99
C LEU A 151 -15.64 1.74 -3.52
N ASP A 152 -15.43 2.87 -4.17
CA ASP A 152 -15.45 2.96 -5.63
C ASP A 152 -14.78 4.26 -6.07
N ARG A 153 -14.91 4.58 -7.35
CA ARG A 153 -14.34 5.78 -7.96
C ARG A 153 -14.75 7.04 -7.19
N SER A 154 -13.76 7.83 -6.83
CA SER A 154 -13.94 9.14 -6.18
C SER A 154 -14.71 9.10 -4.85
N THR A 155 -14.63 7.98 -4.12
CA THR A 155 -15.30 7.82 -2.82
C THR A 155 -14.37 7.99 -1.63
N ALA A 156 -13.07 8.20 -1.85
CA ALA A 156 -12.09 8.33 -0.78
C ALA A 156 -11.34 9.66 -0.91
N HIS A 157 -10.79 10.12 0.20
CA HIS A 157 -10.04 11.37 0.24
C HIS A 157 -8.55 11.07 0.45
N LEU A 158 -7.71 11.49 -0.51
CA LEU A 158 -6.26 11.32 -0.42
C LEU A 158 -5.71 12.41 0.52
N THR A 159 -5.20 12.01 1.69
CA THR A 159 -4.78 12.95 2.73
C THR A 159 -3.30 13.27 2.67
N ARG A 160 -2.47 12.30 2.30
CA ARG A 160 -1.01 12.51 2.21
C ARG A 160 -0.31 11.40 1.44
N LEU A 161 0.90 11.72 0.99
CA LEU A 161 1.87 10.75 0.51
C LEU A 161 2.99 10.68 1.55
N VAL A 162 3.35 9.48 1.97
CA VAL A 162 4.36 9.26 3.01
C VAL A 162 5.57 8.57 2.37
N ARG A 163 6.74 9.16 2.54
CA ARG A 163 8.01 8.63 2.05
C ARG A 163 8.92 8.32 3.22
N PRO A 164 9.87 7.38 3.05
CA PRO A 164 10.83 7.14 4.12
C PRO A 164 11.71 8.37 4.34
N ARG A 165 12.06 8.62 5.61
CA ARG A 165 13.06 9.64 5.96
C ARG A 165 14.44 9.03 5.82
N HIS A 166 15.34 9.82 5.29
CA HIS A 166 16.74 9.44 5.17
C HIS A 166 17.53 9.95 6.37
#